data_39494939834cc95ffcd726f8f8fefc47
#
_entry.id   39494939834cc95ffcd726f8f8fefc47
#
_cell.length_a   1.000
_cell.length_b   1.000
_cell.length_c   1.000
_cell.angle_alpha   90.00
_cell.angle_beta   90.00
_cell.angle_gamma   90.00
#
_symmetry.space_group_name_H-M   'P 1'
#
loop_
_entity.id
_entity.type
_entity.pdbx_description
1 polymer ?
#
loop_
_entity_poly.entity_id
_entity_poly.type
_entity_poly.pdbx_seq_one_letter_code
_entity_poly.pdbx_strand_id
1 'polypeptide(L)' 'KDYLLNYSKTEIEQHFGEIKKSAIKFIINNPNNKAYLIAQLDFKYIYVDSNDNLIYRFTITPNDYN' A
#
# COMPACT_ATOMS: atom_id res chain seq x y z
N LYS A 1 15.21 -13.53 -5.53
CA LYS A 1 16.17 -12.86 -4.69
C LYS A 1 15.54 -11.74 -3.89
N ASP A 2 15.81 -11.71 -2.63
CA ASP A 2 15.17 -10.80 -1.71
C ASP A 2 16.13 -9.66 -1.33
N TYR A 3 16.01 -8.54 -2.02
CA TYR A 3 16.88 -7.39 -1.76
C TYR A 3 16.55 -6.70 -0.44
N LEU A 4 15.43 -7.00 0.17
CA LEU A 4 15.06 -6.42 1.45
C LEU A 4 15.87 -6.96 2.62
N LEU A 5 16.61 -8.06 2.42
CA LEU A 5 17.47 -8.59 3.45
C LEU A 5 18.54 -7.61 3.90
N ASN A 6 18.87 -6.63 3.05
CA ASN A 6 19.90 -5.65 3.34
C ASN A 6 19.36 -4.39 4.02
N TYR A 7 18.08 -4.35 4.34
CA TYR A 7 17.45 -3.19 4.94
C TYR A 7 16.98 -3.49 6.35
N SER A 8 17.07 -2.49 7.22
CA SER A 8 16.52 -2.61 8.56
C SER A 8 15.00 -2.59 8.52
N LYS A 9 14.38 -3.04 9.61
CA LYS A 9 12.92 -2.99 9.72
C LYS A 9 12.42 -1.56 9.57
N THR A 10 13.12 -0.58 10.17
CA THR A 10 12.75 0.83 10.07
C THR A 10 12.79 1.31 8.63
N GLU A 11 13.84 0.93 7.89
CA GLU A 11 13.97 1.33 6.48
C GLU A 11 12.85 0.74 5.63
N ILE A 12 12.49 -0.51 5.89
CA ILE A 12 11.40 -1.16 5.17
C ILE A 12 10.08 -0.45 5.46
N GLU A 13 9.79 -0.16 6.72
CA GLU A 13 8.57 0.52 7.10
C GLU A 13 8.50 1.93 6.50
N GLN A 14 9.63 2.64 6.47
CA GLN A 14 9.68 3.97 5.88
C GLN A 14 9.42 3.91 4.38
N HIS A 15 10.03 2.96 3.69
CA HIS A 15 9.85 2.79 2.26
C HIS A 15 8.38 2.52 1.92
N PHE A 16 7.74 1.59 2.62
CA PHE A 16 6.35 1.27 2.36
C PHE A 16 5.39 2.34 2.86
N GLY A 17 5.82 3.15 3.84
CA GLY A 17 5.07 4.34 4.22
C GLY A 17 4.95 5.32 3.07
N GLU A 18 6.04 5.52 2.31
CA GLU A 18 6.00 6.39 1.14
C GLU A 18 5.17 5.78 0.02
N ILE A 19 5.26 4.46 -0.15
CA ILE A 19 4.43 3.76 -1.13
C ILE A 19 2.96 3.94 -0.79
N LYS A 20 2.59 3.83 0.48
CA LYS A 20 1.21 4.00 0.91
C LYS A 20 0.71 5.41 0.60
N LYS A 21 1.52 6.44 0.86
CA LYS A 21 1.15 7.82 0.54
C LYS A 21 0.88 7.99 -0.95
N SER A 22 1.75 7.42 -1.79
CA SER A 22 1.57 7.48 -3.24
C SER A 22 0.33 6.73 -3.68
N ALA A 23 0.05 5.59 -3.05
CA ALA A 23 -1.14 4.79 -3.38
C ALA A 23 -2.41 5.56 -3.04
N ILE A 24 -2.44 6.27 -1.90
CA ILE A 24 -3.60 7.07 -1.52
C ILE A 24 -3.86 8.14 -2.57
N LYS A 25 -2.82 8.85 -3.02
CA LYS A 25 -2.98 9.87 -4.05
C LYS A 25 -3.49 9.28 -5.36
N PHE A 26 -2.96 8.12 -5.74
CA PHE A 26 -3.39 7.44 -6.96
C PHE A 26 -4.87 7.07 -6.89
N ILE A 27 -5.30 6.52 -5.76
CA ILE A 27 -6.68 6.10 -5.57
C ILE A 27 -7.63 7.31 -5.66
N ILE A 28 -7.28 8.41 -4.98
CA ILE A 28 -8.12 9.61 -4.96
C ILE A 28 -8.21 10.23 -6.34
N ASN A 29 -7.10 10.26 -7.08
CA ASN A 29 -7.04 10.98 -8.36
C ASN A 29 -7.51 10.15 -9.55
N ASN A 30 -7.80 8.87 -9.37
CA ASN A 30 -8.23 8.01 -10.46
C ASN A 30 -9.76 7.97 -10.48
N PRO A 31 -10.40 8.54 -11.53
CA PRO A 31 -11.86 8.59 -11.59
C PRO A 31 -12.52 7.21 -11.58
N ASN A 32 -11.81 6.18 -11.98
CA ASN A 32 -12.34 4.81 -11.96
C ASN A 32 -12.59 4.32 -10.54
N ASN A 33 -12.00 4.97 -9.54
CA ASN A 33 -12.18 4.56 -8.15
C ASN A 33 -13.30 5.32 -7.44
N LYS A 34 -13.98 6.22 -8.14
CA LYS A 34 -14.97 7.08 -7.50
C LYS A 34 -16.05 6.31 -6.75
N ALA A 35 -16.57 5.25 -7.36
CA ALA A 35 -17.59 4.43 -6.72
C ALA A 35 -17.08 3.77 -5.44
N TYR A 36 -15.83 3.31 -5.45
CA TYR A 36 -15.23 2.68 -4.29
C TYR A 36 -15.02 3.67 -3.15
N LEU A 37 -14.66 4.91 -3.49
CA LEU A 37 -14.48 5.96 -2.48
C LEU A 37 -15.81 6.35 -1.86
N ILE A 38 -16.87 6.46 -2.67
CA ILE A 38 -18.21 6.77 -2.17
C ILE A 38 -18.70 5.64 -1.26
N ALA A 39 -18.44 4.40 -1.63
CA ALA A 39 -18.82 3.23 -0.83
C ALA A 39 -17.96 3.06 0.41
N GLN A 40 -16.90 3.86 0.55
CA GLN A 40 -15.99 3.84 1.70
C GLN A 40 -15.36 2.46 1.92
N LEU A 41 -14.85 1.89 0.83
CA LEU A 41 -14.20 0.60 0.87
C LEU A 41 -12.75 0.72 1.32
N ASP A 42 -12.24 -0.36 1.92
CA ASP A 42 -10.83 -0.48 2.23
C ASP A 42 -10.08 -0.99 0.99
N PHE A 43 -8.85 -0.52 0.83
CA PHE A 43 -7.97 -0.98 -0.25
C PHE A 43 -6.80 -1.71 0.39
N LYS A 44 -6.70 -3.01 0.16
CA LYS A 44 -5.64 -3.83 0.74
C LYS A 44 -4.54 -4.07 -0.27
N TYR A 45 -3.32 -3.80 0.14
CA TYR A 45 -2.13 -4.01 -0.69
C TYR A 45 -1.26 -5.05 -0.03
N ILE A 46 -0.91 -6.08 -0.80
CA ILE A 46 -0.09 -7.18 -0.31
C ILE A 46 1.09 -7.33 -1.25
N TYR A 47 2.30 -7.25 -0.68
CA TYR A 47 3.54 -7.38 -1.44
C TYR A 47 4.20 -8.70 -1.08
N VAL A 48 4.50 -9.50 -2.10
CA VAL A 48 5.13 -10.81 -1.91
C VAL A 48 6.36 -10.92 -2.80
N ASP A 49 7.28 -11.82 -2.43
CA ASP A 49 8.43 -12.10 -3.27
C ASP A 49 8.07 -13.14 -4.34
N SER A 50 9.07 -13.56 -5.12
CA SER A 50 8.85 -14.51 -6.21
C SER A 50 8.41 -15.89 -5.73
N ASN A 51 8.55 -16.18 -4.45
CA ASN A 51 8.14 -17.45 -3.85
C ASN A 51 6.84 -17.31 -3.05
N ASP A 52 6.12 -16.19 -3.24
CA ASP A 52 4.86 -15.89 -2.57
C ASP A 52 5.02 -15.69 -1.05
N ASN A 53 6.23 -15.41 -0.59
CA ASN A 53 6.44 -15.06 0.81
C ASN A 53 6.08 -13.60 1.03
N LEU A 54 5.34 -13.33 2.11
CA LEU A 54 4.93 -11.97 2.42
C LEU A 54 6.11 -11.08 2.72
N ILE A 55 6.22 -9.96 2.00
CA ILE A 55 7.21 -8.94 2.27
C ILE A 55 6.60 -7.86 3.15
N TYR A 56 5.44 -7.36 2.76
CA TYR A 56 4.77 -6.28 3.47
C TYR A 56 3.32 -6.22 3.05
N ARG A 57 2.48 -5.68 3.92
CA ARG A 57 1.09 -5.41 3.58
C ARG A 57 0.61 -4.19 4.32
N PHE A 58 -0.33 -3.48 3.72
CA PHE A 58 -0.99 -2.37 4.39
C PHE A 58 -2.40 -2.21 3.84
N THR A 59 -3.22 -1.50 4.59
CA THR A 59 -4.61 -1.25 4.20
C THR A 59 -4.84 0.26 4.19
N ILE A 60 -5.46 0.74 3.11
CA ILE A 60 -5.89 2.13 3.02
C ILE A 60 -7.37 2.15 3.36
N THR A 61 -7.74 2.88 4.39
CA THR A 61 -9.10 2.92 4.91
C THR A 61 -9.76 4.25 4.55
N PRO A 62 -11.08 4.38 4.75
CA PRO A 62 -11.75 5.66 4.51
C PRO A 62 -11.13 6.83 5.28
N ASN A 63 -10.57 6.59 6.45
CA ASN A 63 -9.89 7.66 7.20
C ASN A 63 -8.66 8.17 6.48
N ASP A 64 -8.07 7.37 5.61
CA ASP A 64 -6.86 7.77 4.88
C ASP A 64 -7.17 8.64 3.66
N TYR A 65 -8.34 8.47 3.05
CA TYR A 65 -8.66 9.20 1.82
C TYR A 65 -9.81 10.21 1.96
N ASN A 66 -10.42 10.29 3.12
CA ASN A 66 -11.47 11.29 3.39
C ASN A 66 -10.92 12.59 3.96
#